data_9e2c658fbf99ae9c855eff7b6d79463c
#
_entry.id   9e2c658fbf99ae9c855eff7b6d79463c
#
_cell.length_a   1.000
_cell.length_b   1.000
_cell.length_c   1.000
_cell.angle_alpha   90.00
_cell.angle_beta   90.00
_cell.angle_gamma   90.00
#
_symmetry.space_group_name_H-M   'P 1'
#
loop_
_entity.id
_entity.type
_entity.pdbx_description
1 polymer ?
#
loop_
_entity_poly.entity_id
_entity_poly.type
_entity_poly.pdbx_seq_one_letter_code
_entity_poly.pdbx_strand_id
1 'polypeptide(L)'
;MRQLTTSEIEKIKLLTEKSVELCIIEPTETGLKKSIMDATGTVRTYLKSKSIHDFTLQKQGQENKILINSTLISSYGIIPSTASLYRPNTKKGDPRIWFKGLGNYAKANDILGIIAYEDELFVINITQLEFSILLNDINPNPLKDLINEINYYSNEVSTELLLEFNLQMQLLVDGE
;
A
#
# COMPACT_ATOMS: atom_id res chain seq x y z
N MET A 1 -5.74 0.49 -16.33
CA MET A 1 -4.69 1.23 -15.60
C MET A 1 -3.97 2.14 -16.59
N ARG A 2 -3.71 3.38 -16.18
CA ARG A 2 -2.92 4.31 -17.00
C ARG A 2 -1.48 3.81 -17.19
N GLN A 3 -0.76 4.44 -18.11
CA GLN A 3 0.65 4.16 -18.30
C GLN A 3 1.47 4.66 -17.08
N LEU A 4 2.39 3.83 -16.61
CA LEU A 4 3.29 4.21 -15.51
C LEU A 4 4.33 5.22 -15.98
N THR A 5 4.70 6.15 -15.10
CA THR A 5 5.79 7.08 -15.36
C THR A 5 7.14 6.37 -15.18
N THR A 6 8.20 6.96 -15.71
CA THR A 6 9.57 6.46 -15.52
C THR A 6 9.92 6.35 -14.03
N SER A 7 9.57 7.37 -13.25
CA SER A 7 9.79 7.37 -11.79
C SER A 7 9.07 6.23 -11.10
N GLU A 8 7.81 5.99 -11.45
CA GLU A 8 7.04 4.88 -10.88
C GLU A 8 7.65 3.53 -11.24
N ILE A 9 8.08 3.35 -12.47
CA ILE A 9 8.75 2.11 -12.91
C ILE A 9 10.05 1.88 -12.13
N GLU A 10 10.85 2.91 -11.92
CA GLU A 10 12.10 2.83 -11.16
C GLU A 10 11.84 2.43 -9.70
N LYS A 11 10.84 3.01 -9.07
CA LYS A 11 10.45 2.68 -7.71
C LYS A 11 10.00 1.22 -7.59
N ILE A 12 9.19 0.76 -8.52
CA ILE A 12 8.74 -0.64 -8.57
C ILE A 12 9.93 -1.59 -8.75
N LYS A 13 10.88 -1.24 -9.64
CA LYS A 13 12.10 -2.03 -9.84
C LYS A 13 12.93 -2.12 -8.56
N LEU A 14 13.12 -1.01 -7.85
CA LEU A 14 13.85 -1.00 -6.58
C LEU A 14 13.21 -1.94 -5.56
N LEU A 15 11.89 -1.89 -5.42
CA LEU A 15 11.16 -2.79 -4.53
C LEU A 15 11.36 -4.27 -4.96
N THR A 16 11.25 -4.55 -6.23
CA THR A 16 11.41 -5.90 -6.77
C THR A 16 12.83 -6.42 -6.56
N GLU A 17 13.84 -5.58 -6.78
CA GLU A 17 15.26 -5.92 -6.54
C GLU A 17 15.55 -6.23 -5.07
N LYS A 18 14.79 -5.64 -4.15
CA LYS A 18 14.87 -5.94 -2.72
C LYS A 18 13.95 -7.09 -2.29
N SER A 19 13.48 -7.88 -3.25
CA SER A 19 12.60 -9.02 -3.02
C SER A 19 11.25 -8.67 -2.42
N VAL A 20 10.79 -7.45 -2.64
CA VAL A 20 9.45 -7.01 -2.24
C VAL A 20 8.48 -7.32 -3.37
N GLU A 21 7.62 -8.30 -3.16
CA GLU A 21 6.55 -8.62 -4.10
C GLU A 21 5.34 -7.75 -3.79
N LEU A 22 4.88 -7.03 -4.80
CA LEU A 22 3.75 -6.13 -4.63
C LEU A 22 2.75 -6.29 -5.79
N CYS A 23 1.50 -5.97 -5.49
CA CYS A 23 0.43 -5.90 -6.48
C CYS A 23 0.17 -4.43 -6.80
N ILE A 24 0.38 -4.06 -8.06
CA ILE A 24 0.17 -2.67 -8.51
C ILE A 24 -1.29 -2.45 -8.84
N ILE A 25 -1.83 -1.36 -8.36
CA ILE A 25 -3.23 -0.98 -8.58
C ILE A 25 -3.36 0.53 -8.79
N GLU A 26 -4.27 0.92 -9.66
CA GLU A 26 -4.75 2.29 -9.79
C GLU A 26 -6.17 2.34 -9.26
N PRO A 27 -6.42 2.97 -8.11
CA PRO A 27 -7.76 3.07 -7.58
C PRO A 27 -8.63 4.02 -8.43
N THR A 28 -9.92 3.76 -8.45
CA THR A 28 -10.86 4.66 -9.11
C THR A 28 -11.13 5.88 -8.24
N GLU A 29 -11.44 7.02 -8.87
CA GLU A 29 -11.82 8.24 -8.14
C GLU A 29 -13.02 8.00 -7.22
N THR A 30 -14.03 7.30 -7.73
CA THR A 30 -15.23 6.96 -6.94
C THR A 30 -14.89 6.04 -5.76
N GLY A 31 -14.02 5.07 -5.98
CA GLY A 31 -13.54 4.19 -4.92
C GLY A 31 -12.79 4.95 -3.84
N LEU A 32 -11.90 5.86 -4.23
CA LEU A 32 -11.13 6.67 -3.27
C LEU A 32 -12.00 7.52 -2.36
N LYS A 33 -13.08 8.10 -2.90
CA LYS A 33 -14.03 8.87 -2.08
C LYS A 33 -14.64 8.05 -0.94
N LYS A 34 -14.69 6.74 -1.10
CA LYS A 34 -15.23 5.79 -0.12
C LYS A 34 -14.13 4.98 0.57
N SER A 35 -12.88 5.21 0.23
CA SER A 35 -11.72 4.41 0.67
C SER A 35 -11.83 2.93 0.29
N ILE A 36 -12.46 2.63 -0.83
CA ILE A 36 -12.73 1.28 -1.32
C ILE A 36 -11.94 1.02 -2.61
N MET A 37 -11.33 -0.15 -2.69
CA MET A 37 -10.76 -0.70 -3.92
C MET A 37 -11.57 -1.90 -4.39
N ASP A 38 -11.76 -2.01 -5.70
CA ASP A 38 -12.22 -3.26 -6.28
C ASP A 38 -11.10 -4.29 -6.22
N ALA A 39 -11.38 -5.45 -5.68
CA ALA A 39 -10.44 -6.56 -5.70
C ALA A 39 -10.51 -7.23 -7.08
N THR A 40 -9.77 -6.66 -8.03
CA THR A 40 -9.66 -7.19 -9.39
C THR A 40 -9.07 -8.60 -9.41
N GLY A 41 -9.09 -9.25 -10.56
CA GLY A 41 -8.50 -10.59 -10.71
C GLY A 41 -7.03 -10.63 -10.27
N THR A 42 -6.26 -9.60 -10.59
CA THR A 42 -4.85 -9.48 -10.18
C THR A 42 -4.72 -9.39 -8.66
N VAL A 43 -5.52 -8.55 -8.01
CA VAL A 43 -5.51 -8.41 -6.55
C VAL A 43 -5.93 -9.73 -5.88
N ARG A 44 -6.99 -10.36 -6.37
CA ARG A 44 -7.46 -11.64 -5.81
C ARG A 44 -6.41 -12.73 -5.90
N THR A 45 -5.77 -12.86 -7.06
CA THR A 45 -4.70 -13.84 -7.27
C THR A 45 -3.51 -13.57 -6.35
N TYR A 46 -3.12 -12.31 -6.21
CA TYR A 46 -2.04 -11.91 -5.32
C TYR A 46 -2.34 -12.27 -3.86
N LEU A 47 -3.51 -11.89 -3.34
CA LEU A 47 -3.88 -12.16 -1.95
C LEU A 47 -3.97 -13.66 -1.66
N LYS A 48 -4.47 -14.44 -2.61
CA LYS A 48 -4.52 -15.89 -2.49
C LYS A 48 -3.12 -16.50 -2.49
N SER A 49 -2.24 -16.06 -3.39
CA SER A 49 -0.86 -16.55 -3.47
C SER A 49 -0.06 -16.25 -2.20
N LYS A 50 -0.40 -15.18 -1.50
CA LYS A 50 0.23 -14.79 -0.23
C LYS A 50 -0.44 -15.40 0.99
N SER A 51 -1.41 -16.26 0.80
CA SER A 51 -2.19 -16.90 1.87
C SER A 51 -2.88 -15.89 2.80
N ILE A 52 -3.24 -14.74 2.26
CA ILE A 52 -3.97 -13.67 2.99
C ILE A 52 -5.47 -13.95 2.95
N HIS A 53 -6.03 -14.16 1.77
CA HIS A 53 -7.46 -14.34 1.62
C HIS A 53 -7.83 -14.96 0.27
N ASP A 54 -8.81 -15.86 0.30
CA ASP A 54 -9.43 -16.44 -0.90
C ASP A 54 -10.89 -16.02 -0.95
N PHE A 55 -11.21 -15.05 -1.80
CA PHE A 55 -12.56 -14.53 -1.96
C PHE A 55 -13.55 -15.59 -2.50
N THR A 56 -13.06 -16.63 -3.17
CA THR A 56 -13.95 -17.69 -3.69
C THR A 56 -14.62 -18.50 -2.58
N LEU A 57 -14.00 -18.52 -1.39
CA LEU A 57 -14.50 -19.20 -0.22
C LEU A 57 -15.36 -18.31 0.68
N GLN A 58 -15.42 -17.02 0.37
CA GLN A 58 -16.13 -16.04 1.21
C GLN A 58 -17.57 -15.89 0.76
N LYS A 59 -18.49 -15.92 1.72
CA LYS A 59 -19.90 -15.62 1.49
C LYS A 59 -20.13 -14.12 1.35
N GLN A 60 -21.15 -13.75 0.61
CA GLN A 60 -21.60 -12.37 0.50
C GLN A 60 -22.17 -11.87 1.84
N GLY A 61 -22.08 -10.56 2.06
CA GLY A 61 -22.67 -9.89 3.23
C GLY A 61 -21.66 -9.33 4.19
N GLN A 62 -22.06 -8.28 4.88
CA GLN A 62 -21.24 -7.57 5.87
C GLN A 62 -20.82 -8.46 7.04
N GLU A 63 -21.66 -9.41 7.42
CA GLU A 63 -21.40 -10.36 8.50
C GLU A 63 -20.23 -11.31 8.19
N ASN A 64 -19.88 -11.45 6.92
CA ASN A 64 -18.81 -12.34 6.45
C ASN A 64 -17.51 -11.61 6.13
N LYS A 65 -17.41 -10.30 6.39
CA LYS A 65 -16.19 -9.54 6.12
C LYS A 65 -15.04 -10.03 6.98
N ILE A 66 -13.84 -9.97 6.41
CA ILE A 66 -12.59 -10.30 7.09
C ILE A 66 -11.84 -9.00 7.35
N LEU A 67 -11.34 -8.85 8.58
CA LEU A 67 -10.54 -7.68 8.97
C LEU A 67 -9.07 -8.07 9.07
N ILE A 68 -8.22 -7.28 8.43
CA ILE A 68 -6.77 -7.48 8.43
C ILE A 68 -6.10 -6.18 8.82
N ASN A 69 -5.12 -6.24 9.70
CA ASN A 69 -4.30 -5.09 10.03
C ASN A 69 -3.62 -4.57 8.77
N SER A 70 -3.63 -3.26 8.61
CA SER A 70 -3.06 -2.60 7.46
C SER A 70 -2.28 -1.36 7.86
N THR A 71 -1.38 -0.94 6.98
CA THR A 71 -0.61 0.30 7.12
C THR A 71 -0.63 1.02 5.78
N LEU A 72 -0.99 2.31 5.81
CA LEU A 72 -0.97 3.18 4.64
C LEU A 72 0.29 4.02 4.66
N ILE A 73 1.04 4.01 3.56
CA ILE A 73 2.33 4.71 3.43
C ILE A 73 2.26 5.67 2.25
N SER A 74 2.39 6.96 2.53
CA SER A 74 2.37 8.01 1.50
C SER A 74 3.25 9.18 1.92
N SER A 75 3.35 10.20 1.08
CA SER A 75 4.04 11.45 1.43
C SER A 75 3.38 12.19 2.61
N TYR A 76 2.13 11.87 2.94
CA TYR A 76 1.42 12.45 4.08
C TYR A 76 1.71 11.73 5.40
N GLY A 77 2.47 10.64 5.36
CA GLY A 77 2.86 9.89 6.54
C GLY A 77 2.58 8.40 6.43
N ILE A 78 2.76 7.75 7.56
CA ILE A 78 2.56 6.32 7.74
C ILE A 78 1.49 6.14 8.81
N ILE A 79 0.39 5.51 8.42
CA ILE A 79 -0.78 5.45 9.28
C ILE A 79 -1.26 4.01 9.43
N PRO A 80 -1.49 3.58 10.68
CA PRO A 80 -2.19 2.34 10.95
C PRO A 80 -3.61 2.40 10.37
N SER A 81 -4.02 1.33 9.73
CA SER A 81 -5.33 1.20 9.12
C SER A 81 -5.88 -0.20 9.36
N THR A 82 -7.06 -0.44 8.87
CA THR A 82 -7.67 -1.76 8.81
C THR A 82 -8.18 -1.99 7.40
N ALA A 83 -7.84 -3.14 6.84
CA ALA A 83 -8.40 -3.59 5.58
C ALA A 83 -9.61 -4.49 5.87
N SER A 84 -10.76 -4.14 5.32
CA SER A 84 -11.95 -4.97 5.37
C SER A 84 -12.17 -5.63 4.01
N LEU A 85 -12.02 -6.94 3.96
CA LEU A 85 -12.18 -7.74 2.75
C LEU A 85 -13.58 -8.33 2.74
N TYR A 86 -14.35 -8.04 1.72
CA TYR A 86 -15.75 -8.45 1.70
C TYR A 86 -16.32 -8.63 0.29
N ARG A 87 -17.42 -9.33 0.22
CA ARG A 87 -18.24 -9.46 -0.96
C ARG A 87 -19.61 -8.85 -0.67
N PRO A 88 -19.96 -7.73 -1.30
CA PRO A 88 -21.25 -7.08 -1.03
C PRO A 88 -22.44 -7.94 -1.48
N ASN A 89 -23.61 -7.71 -0.92
CA ASN A 89 -24.84 -8.36 -1.34
C ASN A 89 -25.33 -7.87 -2.71
N THR A 90 -24.80 -6.75 -3.18
CA THR A 90 -25.09 -6.14 -4.48
C THR A 90 -24.00 -6.51 -5.50
N LYS A 91 -24.22 -6.16 -6.79
CA LYS A 91 -23.23 -6.33 -7.86
C LYS A 91 -22.66 -7.74 -7.94
N LYS A 92 -23.50 -8.76 -7.77
CA LYS A 92 -23.14 -10.19 -7.82
C LYS A 92 -22.03 -10.57 -6.81
N GLY A 93 -21.85 -9.75 -5.77
CA GLY A 93 -20.83 -9.98 -4.75
C GLY A 93 -19.41 -9.80 -5.23
N ASP A 94 -19.16 -8.86 -6.14
CA ASP A 94 -17.81 -8.55 -6.62
C ASP A 94 -16.91 -8.14 -5.45
N PRO A 95 -15.78 -8.83 -5.25
CA PRO A 95 -14.91 -8.60 -4.10
C PRO A 95 -14.38 -7.18 -4.00
N ARG A 96 -14.30 -6.67 -2.79
CA ARG A 96 -13.81 -5.34 -2.48
C ARG A 96 -12.96 -5.34 -1.23
N ILE A 97 -12.12 -4.32 -1.14
CA ILE A 97 -11.31 -4.04 0.05
C ILE A 97 -11.56 -2.58 0.46
N TRP A 98 -12.01 -2.39 1.68
CA TRP A 98 -12.10 -1.07 2.29
C TRP A 98 -10.88 -0.86 3.18
N PHE A 99 -10.02 0.08 2.80
CA PHE A 99 -8.88 0.50 3.61
C PHE A 99 -9.25 1.77 4.35
N LYS A 100 -9.43 1.67 5.65
CA LYS A 100 -9.84 2.81 6.46
C LYS A 100 -8.90 4.00 6.27
N GLY A 101 -9.43 5.12 5.81
CA GLY A 101 -8.67 6.35 5.61
C GLY A 101 -7.93 6.48 4.28
N LEU A 102 -8.00 5.50 3.39
CA LEU A 102 -7.25 5.52 2.12
C LEU A 102 -7.51 6.80 1.30
N GLY A 103 -8.73 7.29 1.28
CA GLY A 103 -9.09 8.50 0.52
C GLY A 103 -8.34 9.76 0.95
N ASN A 104 -7.72 9.75 2.13
CA ASN A 104 -6.88 10.86 2.62
C ASN A 104 -5.41 10.70 2.22
N TYR A 105 -4.99 9.52 1.74
CA TYR A 105 -3.60 9.18 1.44
C TYR A 105 -3.34 8.91 -0.03
N ALA A 106 -4.37 8.89 -0.83
CA ALA A 106 -4.27 8.72 -2.27
C ALA A 106 -5.30 9.59 -2.97
N LYS A 107 -4.99 9.97 -4.18
CA LYS A 107 -5.89 10.73 -5.06
C LYS A 107 -5.96 10.09 -6.43
N ALA A 108 -6.90 10.55 -7.24
CA ALA A 108 -7.07 10.06 -8.60
C ALA A 108 -5.74 10.10 -9.37
N ASN A 109 -5.49 9.06 -10.14
CA ASN A 109 -4.26 8.82 -10.93
C ASN A 109 -3.03 8.40 -10.11
N ASP A 110 -3.12 8.29 -8.78
CA ASP A 110 -2.04 7.70 -8.01
C ASP A 110 -1.94 6.21 -8.29
N ILE A 111 -0.73 5.71 -8.35
CA ILE A 111 -0.42 4.27 -8.44
C ILE A 111 -0.06 3.79 -7.04
N LEU A 112 -0.73 2.75 -6.60
CA LEU A 112 -0.53 2.15 -5.30
C LEU A 112 0.06 0.76 -5.45
N GLY A 113 0.87 0.36 -4.47
CA GLY A 113 1.34 -1.01 -4.34
C GLY A 113 0.75 -1.65 -3.09
N ILE A 114 0.10 -2.79 -3.25
CA ILE A 114 -0.36 -3.60 -2.13
C ILE A 114 0.71 -4.63 -1.84
N ILE A 115 1.16 -4.69 -0.60
CA ILE A 115 2.19 -5.61 -0.14
C ILE A 115 1.63 -6.43 1.01
N ALA A 116 1.61 -7.74 0.83
CA ALA A 116 1.28 -8.69 1.90
C ALA A 116 2.58 -9.10 2.58
N TYR A 117 2.65 -8.88 3.87
CA TYR A 117 3.80 -9.27 4.66
C TYR A 117 3.34 -9.83 6.00
N GLU A 118 3.75 -11.06 6.30
CA GLU A 118 3.19 -11.81 7.41
C GLU A 118 1.65 -11.87 7.23
N ASP A 119 0.87 -11.49 8.21
CA ASP A 119 -0.59 -11.49 8.13
C ASP A 119 -1.17 -10.08 7.97
N GLU A 120 -0.38 -9.14 7.47
CA GLU A 120 -0.75 -7.74 7.31
C GLU A 120 -0.70 -7.30 5.86
N LEU A 121 -1.42 -6.20 5.57
CA LEU A 121 -1.40 -5.55 4.27
C LEU A 121 -0.82 -4.15 4.39
N PHE A 122 0.14 -3.84 3.52
CA PHE A 122 0.70 -2.50 3.39
C PHE A 122 0.27 -1.92 2.06
N VAL A 123 -0.12 -0.66 2.07
CA VAL A 123 -0.44 0.09 0.84
C VAL A 123 0.54 1.23 0.71
N ILE A 124 1.39 1.16 -0.31
CA ILE A 124 2.40 2.19 -0.58
C ILE A 124 1.93 3.04 -1.75
N ASN A 125 1.89 4.36 -1.55
CA ASN A 125 1.61 5.28 -2.65
C ASN A 125 2.88 5.52 -3.47
N ILE A 126 3.01 4.76 -4.54
CA ILE A 126 4.21 4.77 -5.39
C ILE A 126 4.38 6.11 -6.11
N THR A 127 3.28 6.72 -6.51
CA THR A 127 3.33 8.01 -7.22
C THR A 127 3.89 9.13 -6.36
N GLN A 128 3.48 9.18 -5.08
CA GLN A 128 3.83 10.28 -4.18
C GLN A 128 5.14 10.08 -3.43
N LEU A 129 5.48 8.84 -3.11
CA LEU A 129 6.53 8.54 -2.14
C LEU A 129 7.90 8.43 -2.80
N GLU A 130 8.87 9.22 -2.33
CA GLU A 130 10.27 9.10 -2.71
C GLU A 130 10.98 8.18 -1.72
N PHE A 131 11.23 6.93 -2.11
CA PHE A 131 11.82 5.94 -1.22
C PHE A 131 13.07 5.25 -1.80
N SER A 132 13.65 5.80 -2.87
CA SER A 132 14.85 5.23 -3.50
C SER A 132 16.04 5.14 -2.54
N ILE A 133 16.23 6.16 -1.72
CA ILE A 133 17.31 6.19 -0.72
C ILE A 133 17.05 5.18 0.40
N LEU A 134 15.82 5.13 0.88
CA LEU A 134 15.44 4.16 1.92
C LEU A 134 15.78 2.73 1.49
N LEU A 135 15.53 2.41 0.21
CA LEU A 135 15.82 1.09 -0.32
C LEU A 135 17.30 0.84 -0.55
N ASN A 136 18.08 1.86 -0.87
CA ASN A 136 19.52 1.75 -1.12
C ASN A 136 20.33 1.58 0.16
N ASP A 137 19.94 2.26 1.23
CA ASP A 137 20.61 2.21 2.53
C ASP A 137 20.21 0.98 3.34
N ILE A 138 19.18 0.29 2.94
CA ILE A 138 18.70 -0.87 3.62
C ILE A 138 19.55 -2.06 3.23
N ASN A 139 20.02 -2.77 4.24
CA ASN A 139 20.51 -4.11 4.20
C ASN A 139 19.69 -4.93 3.19
N PRO A 140 20.30 -5.77 2.34
CA PRO A 140 19.61 -6.52 1.30
C PRO A 140 18.46 -7.40 1.82
N ASN A 141 17.97 -7.11 2.95
CA ASN A 141 16.82 -7.74 3.48
C ASN A 141 15.71 -6.76 3.64
N PRO A 142 14.81 -7.21 3.57
CA PRO A 142 13.51 -7.21 3.08
C PRO A 142 12.75 -6.05 3.61
N LEU A 143 11.59 -5.95 3.01
CA LEU A 143 10.43 -5.18 3.39
C LEU A 143 10.27 -5.03 4.91
N LYS A 144 10.62 -6.05 5.71
CA LYS A 144 10.55 -5.98 7.17
C LYS A 144 11.42 -4.88 7.76
N ASP A 145 12.67 -4.80 7.33
CA ASP A 145 13.59 -3.78 7.83
C ASP A 145 13.17 -2.38 7.35
N LEU A 146 12.74 -2.27 6.09
CA LEU A 146 12.18 -1.03 5.56
C LEU A 146 10.96 -0.59 6.37
N ILE A 147 10.01 -1.47 6.60
CA ILE A 147 8.79 -1.16 7.35
C ILE A 147 9.10 -0.88 8.82
N ASN A 148 10.02 -1.61 9.44
CA ASN A 148 10.44 -1.34 10.81
C ASN A 148 11.10 0.01 10.95
N GLU A 149 11.98 0.40 10.02
CA GLU A 149 12.57 1.75 10.00
C GLU A 149 11.50 2.82 9.84
N ILE A 150 10.61 2.65 8.89
CA ILE A 150 9.51 3.60 8.66
C ILE A 150 8.62 3.67 9.91
N ASN A 151 8.26 2.55 10.51
CA ASN A 151 7.45 2.50 11.74
C ASN A 151 8.18 3.11 12.92
N TYR A 152 9.48 2.93 13.03
CA TYR A 152 10.27 3.55 14.09
C TYR A 152 10.11 5.07 14.04
N TYR A 153 10.29 5.69 12.89
CA TYR A 153 10.13 7.13 12.73
C TYR A 153 8.71 7.61 12.97
N SER A 154 7.71 6.84 12.58
CA SER A 154 6.31 7.23 12.79
C SER A 154 5.86 7.12 14.24
N ASN A 155 6.45 6.22 15.04
CA ASN A 155 6.07 5.98 16.44
C ASN A 155 6.90 6.78 17.44
N GLU A 156 8.16 7.06 17.13
CA GLU A 156 9.12 7.66 18.05
C GLU A 156 9.30 9.16 17.84
N VAL A 157 8.82 9.73 16.75
CA VAL A 157 9.05 11.13 16.41
C VAL A 157 7.75 11.87 16.17
N SER A 158 7.74 13.17 16.48
CA SER A 158 6.63 14.05 16.17
C SER A 158 6.43 14.19 14.66
N THR A 159 5.25 14.67 14.27
CA THR A 159 4.95 14.98 12.86
C THR A 159 6.00 15.91 12.24
N GLU A 160 6.49 16.87 12.99
CA GLU A 160 7.53 17.80 12.54
C GLU A 160 8.85 17.09 12.21
N LEU A 161 9.28 16.18 13.09
CA LEU A 161 10.49 15.39 12.85
C LEU A 161 10.32 14.43 11.69
N LEU A 162 9.12 13.87 11.52
CA LEU A 162 8.83 13.01 10.38
C LEU A 162 8.87 13.81 9.07
N LEU A 163 8.34 15.02 9.05
CA LEU A 163 8.42 15.93 7.91
C LEU A 163 9.88 16.31 7.62
N GLU A 164 10.66 16.61 8.65
CA GLU A 164 12.07 16.92 8.53
C GLU A 164 12.86 15.73 7.97
N PHE A 165 12.59 14.53 8.45
CA PHE A 165 13.17 13.31 7.92
C PHE A 165 12.84 13.12 6.43
N ASN A 166 11.57 13.25 6.06
CA ASN A 166 11.15 13.13 4.67
C ASN A 166 11.82 14.19 3.79
N LEU A 167 11.96 15.42 4.29
CA LEU A 167 12.63 16.49 3.59
C LEU A 167 14.11 16.20 3.40
N GLN A 168 14.80 15.71 4.43
CA GLN A 168 16.20 15.31 4.34
C GLN A 168 16.40 14.18 3.33
N MET A 169 15.53 13.20 3.31
CA MET A 169 15.58 12.10 2.35
C MET A 169 15.41 12.61 0.93
N GLN A 170 14.49 13.55 0.72
CA GLN A 170 14.31 14.17 -0.58
C GLN A 170 15.52 15.00 -1.01
N LEU A 171 16.13 15.75 -0.12
CA LEU A 171 17.36 16.51 -0.39
C LEU A 171 18.51 15.59 -0.78
N LEU A 172 18.65 14.44 -0.16
CA LEU A 172 19.66 13.45 -0.53
C LEU A 172 19.42 12.87 -1.93
N VAL A 173 18.18 12.66 -2.30
CA VAL A 173 17.82 12.23 -3.68
C VAL A 173 18.16 13.33 -4.69
N ASP A 174 17.82 14.58 -4.39
CA ASP A 174 17.98 15.71 -5.32
C ASP A 174 19.43 16.24 -5.35
N GLY A 175 20.19 16.08 -4.28
CA GLY A 175 21.55 16.61 -4.11
C GLY A 175 22.68 15.66 -4.53
N GLU A 176 22.38 14.42 -4.76
CA GLU A 176 23.32 13.41 -5.24
C GLU A 176 23.11 13.07 -6.70
#